data_735f41011d917935325f89c33d583a2f
#
_entry.id   735f41011d917935325f89c33d583a2f
#
_cell.length_a   1.000
_cell.length_b   1.000
_cell.length_c   1.000
_cell.angle_alpha   90.00
_cell.angle_beta   90.00
_cell.angle_gamma   90.00
#
_symmetry.space_group_name_H-M   'P 1'
#
loop_
_entity.id
_entity.type
_entity.pdbx_description
1 polymer ?
#
loop_
_entity_poly.entity_id
_entity_poly.type
_entity_poly.pdbx_seq_one_letter_code
_entity_poly.pdbx_strand_id
1 'polypeptide(L)'
;MGWRKSAHLFLMKNSNNHNMNITAADVNKLRQLTGAGMMDCKKALTEANGDFEEAIVILRKKGQKVSASRADREANEGVIIALTSADATFGLLAEVTCETDFVGKNEDFGSLAHEIASIAMNKHISDKETLLQEHIGGITIAEKLIEYTGKIGEKISLNRLVTVTGEGVVSYVHSNNKLGVLVALNHGNSADVEAAGKDVAMQIAAMNPVAVDKGDVDPSVIEREIEIGKDQARQEGKPEAIVEKIAMGKLNKFYQDNTLLNQAFVKDNSVNIAQMLDKVAKGLTVKSFARVAIGA
;
A
#
# COMPACT_ATOMS: atom_id res chain seq x y z
N MET A 1 -21.53 14.27 -81.79
CA MET A 1 -20.13 14.71 -81.55
C MET A 1 -20.18 15.65 -80.36
N GLY A 2 -19.92 15.10 -79.20
CA GLY A 2 -20.11 15.74 -77.90
C GLY A 2 -18.82 15.91 -77.14
N TRP A 3 -18.58 17.11 -76.67
CA TRP A 3 -17.47 17.43 -75.79
C TRP A 3 -17.97 17.48 -74.35
N ARG A 4 -17.50 16.53 -73.54
CA ARG A 4 -17.67 16.56 -72.09
C ARG A 4 -16.58 17.42 -71.48
N LYS A 5 -16.98 18.53 -70.85
CA LYS A 5 -16.10 19.31 -69.95
C LYS A 5 -16.23 18.76 -68.53
N SER A 6 -15.14 18.15 -68.05
CA SER A 6 -14.98 17.78 -66.65
C SER A 6 -14.74 19.02 -65.80
N ALA A 7 -15.68 19.29 -64.92
CA ALA A 7 -15.49 20.28 -63.85
C ALA A 7 -14.68 19.66 -62.70
N HIS A 8 -13.43 20.03 -62.56
CA HIS A 8 -12.63 19.75 -61.38
C HIS A 8 -13.11 20.69 -60.26
N LEU A 9 -13.90 20.17 -59.36
CA LEU A 9 -14.30 20.85 -58.13
C LEU A 9 -13.08 20.83 -57.18
N PHE A 10 -12.40 21.95 -57.13
CA PHE A 10 -11.29 22.20 -56.19
C PHE A 10 -11.90 22.42 -54.81
N LEU A 11 -11.92 21.35 -53.98
CA LEU A 11 -12.22 21.48 -52.54
C LEU A 11 -11.08 22.25 -51.88
N MET A 12 -11.23 23.55 -51.77
CA MET A 12 -10.46 24.38 -50.88
C MET A 12 -10.78 23.92 -49.45
N LYS A 13 -9.86 23.17 -48.83
CA LYS A 13 -9.80 23.06 -47.40
C LYS A 13 -9.56 24.45 -46.83
N ASN A 14 -10.63 25.08 -46.35
CA ASN A 14 -10.48 26.23 -45.47
C ASN A 14 -9.79 25.78 -44.22
N SER A 15 -8.46 25.96 -44.16
CA SER A 15 -7.70 26.00 -42.93
C SER A 15 -8.08 27.33 -42.23
N ASN A 16 -9.22 27.34 -41.57
CA ASN A 16 -9.49 28.36 -40.57
C ASN A 16 -8.52 28.14 -39.40
N ASN A 17 -7.33 28.75 -39.52
CA ASN A 17 -6.45 29.03 -38.42
C ASN A 17 -7.14 30.06 -37.49
N HIS A 18 -8.18 29.63 -36.78
CA HIS A 18 -8.66 30.34 -35.60
C HIS A 18 -7.56 30.14 -34.56
N ASN A 19 -6.69 31.15 -34.47
CA ASN A 19 -5.83 31.32 -33.28
C ASN A 19 -6.80 31.58 -32.11
N MET A 20 -7.35 30.49 -31.53
CA MET A 20 -8.18 30.59 -30.34
C MET A 20 -7.31 31.15 -29.26
N ASN A 21 -7.65 32.34 -28.77
CA ASN A 21 -6.90 33.02 -27.71
C ASN A 21 -7.21 32.29 -26.40
N ILE A 22 -6.36 31.32 -26.08
CA ILE A 22 -6.49 30.54 -24.85
C ILE A 22 -6.36 31.47 -23.65
N THR A 23 -7.46 31.65 -22.94
CA THR A 23 -7.53 32.57 -21.80
C THR A 23 -7.01 31.94 -20.52
N ALA A 24 -6.65 32.77 -19.55
CA ALA A 24 -6.30 32.31 -18.22
C ALA A 24 -7.44 31.52 -17.54
N ALA A 25 -8.68 31.83 -17.86
CA ALA A 25 -9.87 31.13 -17.39
C ALA A 25 -9.94 29.70 -17.94
N ASP A 26 -9.65 29.50 -19.24
CA ASP A 26 -9.62 28.16 -19.85
C ASP A 26 -8.53 27.30 -19.23
N VAL A 27 -7.35 27.87 -19.02
CA VAL A 27 -6.23 27.19 -18.33
C VAL A 27 -6.63 26.80 -16.91
N ASN A 28 -7.26 27.70 -16.15
CA ASN A 28 -7.74 27.40 -14.80
C ASN A 28 -8.82 26.32 -14.78
N LYS A 29 -9.75 26.37 -15.73
CA LYS A 29 -10.81 25.37 -15.87
C LYS A 29 -10.23 23.98 -16.15
N LEU A 30 -9.28 23.87 -17.10
CA LEU A 30 -8.60 22.59 -17.37
C LEU A 30 -7.79 22.11 -16.17
N ARG A 31 -7.14 23.03 -15.44
CA ARG A 31 -6.43 22.72 -14.21
C ARG A 31 -7.35 22.17 -13.11
N GLN A 32 -8.53 22.77 -12.93
CA GLN A 32 -9.52 22.28 -11.96
C GLN A 32 -10.02 20.88 -12.32
N LEU A 33 -10.22 20.61 -13.61
CA LEU A 33 -10.67 19.30 -14.11
C LEU A 33 -9.60 18.19 -13.98
N THR A 34 -8.33 18.53 -14.24
CA THR A 34 -7.25 17.53 -14.36
C THR A 34 -6.26 17.55 -13.20
N GLY A 35 -6.22 18.63 -12.42
CA GLY A 35 -5.21 18.87 -11.40
C GLY A 35 -3.79 19.07 -11.93
N ALA A 36 -3.57 19.08 -13.25
CA ALA A 36 -2.27 19.28 -13.87
C ALA A 36 -1.69 20.67 -13.64
N GLY A 37 -0.38 20.82 -13.80
CA GLY A 37 0.29 22.12 -13.64
C GLY A 37 -0.22 23.16 -14.63
N MET A 38 -0.27 24.45 -14.21
CA MET A 38 -0.82 25.55 -15.04
C MET A 38 -0.13 25.65 -16.41
N MET A 39 1.19 25.47 -16.45
CA MET A 39 1.96 25.53 -17.71
C MET A 39 1.67 24.34 -18.61
N ASP A 40 1.39 23.17 -18.03
CA ASP A 40 1.04 21.97 -18.78
C ASP A 40 -0.38 22.08 -19.35
N CYS A 41 -1.32 22.59 -18.57
CA CYS A 41 -2.67 22.89 -19.06
C CYS A 41 -2.64 23.91 -20.21
N LYS A 42 -1.84 24.97 -20.10
CA LYS A 42 -1.68 25.97 -21.16
C LYS A 42 -1.11 25.33 -22.43
N LYS A 43 -0.03 24.54 -22.32
CA LYS A 43 0.58 23.83 -23.46
C LYS A 43 -0.40 22.86 -24.10
N ALA A 44 -1.10 22.05 -23.31
CA ALA A 44 -2.06 21.09 -23.81
C ALA A 44 -3.21 21.78 -24.56
N LEU A 45 -3.79 22.86 -24.01
CA LEU A 45 -4.83 23.64 -24.70
C LEU A 45 -4.31 24.28 -25.98
N THR A 46 -3.05 24.75 -26.00
CA THR A 46 -2.44 25.33 -27.20
C THR A 46 -2.30 24.25 -28.28
N GLU A 47 -1.80 23.07 -27.94
CA GLU A 47 -1.63 21.94 -28.86
C GLU A 47 -2.98 21.41 -29.36
N ALA A 48 -3.99 21.40 -28.50
CA ALA A 48 -5.35 20.99 -28.81
C ALA A 48 -6.19 22.11 -29.49
N ASN A 49 -5.59 23.26 -29.83
CA ASN A 49 -6.34 24.41 -30.39
C ASN A 49 -7.57 24.81 -29.57
N GLY A 50 -7.50 24.73 -28.25
CA GLY A 50 -8.58 25.08 -27.32
C GLY A 50 -9.60 23.96 -27.05
N ASP A 51 -9.46 22.80 -27.68
CA ASP A 51 -10.32 21.64 -27.41
C ASP A 51 -9.94 21.03 -26.06
N PHE A 52 -10.89 20.98 -25.11
CA PHE A 52 -10.68 20.49 -23.77
C PHE A 52 -10.50 18.97 -23.71
N GLU A 53 -11.25 18.23 -24.52
CA GLU A 53 -11.18 16.76 -24.56
C GLU A 53 -9.81 16.31 -25.09
N GLU A 54 -9.37 16.92 -26.22
CA GLU A 54 -8.05 16.62 -26.77
C GLU A 54 -6.93 17.10 -25.83
N ALA A 55 -7.08 18.21 -25.13
CA ALA A 55 -6.12 18.69 -24.14
C ALA A 55 -5.98 17.68 -22.95
N ILE A 56 -7.08 17.08 -22.50
CA ILE A 56 -7.06 16.02 -21.49
C ILE A 56 -6.30 14.80 -22.02
N VAL A 57 -6.53 14.39 -23.27
CA VAL A 57 -5.79 13.27 -23.90
C VAL A 57 -4.30 13.57 -23.97
N ILE A 58 -3.90 14.80 -24.34
CA ILE A 58 -2.49 15.23 -24.37
C ILE A 58 -1.86 15.14 -22.97
N LEU A 59 -2.56 15.61 -21.94
CA LEU A 59 -2.10 15.52 -20.55
C LEU A 59 -1.94 14.07 -20.07
N ARG A 60 -2.87 13.19 -20.43
CA ARG A 60 -2.77 11.74 -20.13
C ARG A 60 -1.55 11.11 -20.79
N LYS A 61 -1.33 11.37 -22.09
CA LYS A 61 -0.14 10.89 -22.82
C LYS A 61 1.16 11.40 -22.19
N LYS A 62 1.17 12.65 -21.72
CA LYS A 62 2.30 13.20 -20.98
C LYS A 62 2.52 12.45 -19.67
N GLY A 63 1.47 12.19 -18.87
CA GLY A 63 1.52 11.41 -17.65
C GLY A 63 2.11 10.01 -17.88
N GLN A 64 1.69 9.33 -18.94
CA GLN A 64 2.25 8.03 -19.33
C GLN A 64 3.75 8.09 -19.62
N LYS A 65 4.24 9.12 -20.32
CA LYS A 65 5.68 9.31 -20.58
C LYS A 65 6.47 9.56 -19.29
N VAL A 66 5.94 10.38 -18.39
CA VAL A 66 6.56 10.64 -17.08
C VAL A 66 6.61 9.35 -16.27
N SER A 67 5.50 8.61 -16.20
CA SER A 67 5.42 7.33 -15.48
C SER A 67 6.44 6.31 -16.04
N ALA A 68 6.52 6.15 -17.37
CA ALA A 68 7.48 5.27 -18.00
C ALA A 68 8.93 5.65 -17.69
N SER A 69 9.26 6.95 -17.71
CA SER A 69 10.62 7.44 -17.39
C SER A 69 11.01 7.27 -15.92
N ARG A 70 10.04 6.98 -15.05
CA ARG A 70 10.22 6.79 -13.60
C ARG A 70 9.99 5.35 -13.14
N ALA A 71 9.75 4.42 -14.07
CA ALA A 71 9.44 3.03 -13.74
C ALA A 71 10.50 2.39 -12.83
N ASP A 72 11.78 2.69 -13.10
CA ASP A 72 12.93 2.14 -12.36
C ASP A 72 13.31 2.96 -11.10
N ARG A 73 12.57 4.04 -10.79
CA ARG A 73 12.82 4.80 -9.57
C ARG A 73 12.35 4.04 -8.35
N GLU A 74 13.11 4.14 -7.26
CA GLU A 74 12.68 3.67 -5.96
C GLU A 74 11.63 4.62 -5.36
N ALA A 75 10.58 4.06 -4.78
CA ALA A 75 9.52 4.79 -4.10
C ALA A 75 9.40 4.24 -2.67
N ASN A 76 10.31 4.72 -1.79
CA ASN A 76 10.47 4.26 -0.41
C ASN A 76 9.78 5.17 0.60
N GLU A 77 8.93 6.07 0.12
CA GLU A 77 8.06 6.94 0.90
C GLU A 77 6.59 6.66 0.58
N GLY A 78 5.65 7.24 1.31
CA GLY A 78 4.21 7.07 1.07
C GLY A 78 3.39 6.93 2.33
N VAL A 79 2.23 6.27 2.19
CA VAL A 79 1.29 6.02 3.30
C VAL A 79 0.75 4.59 3.26
N ILE A 80 0.45 4.07 4.44
CA ILE A 80 -0.30 2.83 4.61
C ILE A 80 -1.69 3.19 5.12
N ILE A 81 -2.70 2.73 4.41
CA ILE A 81 -4.09 2.82 4.83
C ILE A 81 -4.51 1.46 5.37
N ALA A 82 -5.02 1.44 6.61
CA ALA A 82 -5.55 0.25 7.24
C ALA A 82 -7.05 0.43 7.47
N LEU A 83 -7.85 -0.49 6.95
CA LEU A 83 -9.30 -0.49 7.11
C LEU A 83 -9.78 -1.84 7.63
N THR A 84 -10.89 -1.82 8.36
CA THR A 84 -11.64 -3.01 8.78
C THR A 84 -13.11 -2.88 8.38
N SER A 85 -13.73 -3.97 7.99
CA SER A 85 -15.17 -4.01 7.70
C SER A 85 -16.01 -3.68 8.95
N ALA A 86 -17.25 -3.23 8.75
CA ALA A 86 -18.14 -2.84 9.85
C ALA A 86 -18.43 -3.98 10.81
N ASP A 87 -18.45 -5.23 10.33
CA ASP A 87 -18.63 -6.45 11.13
C ASP A 87 -17.32 -6.97 11.71
N ALA A 88 -16.20 -6.29 11.43
CA ALA A 88 -14.85 -6.63 11.85
C ALA A 88 -14.39 -8.06 11.46
N THR A 89 -14.92 -8.62 10.37
CA THR A 89 -14.52 -9.95 9.88
C THR A 89 -13.44 -9.91 8.80
N PHE A 90 -13.25 -8.75 8.19
CA PHE A 90 -12.29 -8.51 7.11
C PHE A 90 -11.48 -7.23 7.37
N GLY A 91 -10.19 -7.29 7.12
CA GLY A 91 -9.29 -6.14 7.20
C GLY A 91 -8.32 -6.09 6.04
N LEU A 92 -7.90 -4.89 5.66
CA LEU A 92 -6.88 -4.67 4.62
C LEU A 92 -5.85 -3.61 5.00
N LEU A 93 -4.64 -3.79 4.46
CA LEU A 93 -3.59 -2.78 4.39
C LEU A 93 -3.33 -2.47 2.92
N ALA A 94 -3.45 -1.21 2.54
CA ALA A 94 -3.04 -0.72 1.22
C ALA A 94 -1.82 0.19 1.38
N GLU A 95 -0.72 -0.19 0.74
CA GLU A 95 0.52 0.59 0.71
C GLU A 95 0.59 1.36 -0.61
N VAL A 96 0.43 2.68 -0.53
CA VAL A 96 0.60 3.59 -1.66
C VAL A 96 1.91 4.34 -1.48
N THR A 97 2.82 4.19 -2.45
CA THR A 97 4.18 4.73 -2.37
C THR A 97 4.43 5.91 -3.29
N CYS A 98 5.38 6.76 -2.90
CA CYS A 98 5.92 7.88 -3.65
C CYS A 98 7.43 8.00 -3.44
N GLU A 99 8.10 8.91 -4.16
CA GLU A 99 9.57 9.05 -4.07
C GLU A 99 9.99 9.85 -2.83
N THR A 100 9.21 10.89 -2.42
CA THR A 100 9.58 11.78 -1.32
C THR A 100 8.54 11.84 -0.21
N ASP A 101 9.01 12.19 0.99
CA ASP A 101 8.15 12.40 2.15
C ASP A 101 7.25 13.64 2.03
N PHE A 102 7.64 14.62 1.20
CA PHE A 102 6.78 15.79 0.89
C PHE A 102 5.49 15.36 0.23
N VAL A 103 5.55 14.43 -0.74
CA VAL A 103 4.37 13.86 -1.39
C VAL A 103 3.61 12.96 -0.43
N GLY A 104 4.31 12.11 0.33
CA GLY A 104 3.69 11.23 1.33
C GLY A 104 2.88 11.97 2.41
N LYS A 105 3.23 13.23 2.70
CA LYS A 105 2.52 14.10 3.66
C LYS A 105 1.42 14.96 3.01
N ASN A 106 1.27 14.90 1.69
CA ASN A 106 0.29 15.72 0.96
C ASN A 106 -1.13 15.17 1.18
N GLU A 107 -2.09 16.03 1.50
CA GLU A 107 -3.48 15.64 1.76
C GLU A 107 -4.17 15.02 0.52
N ASP A 108 -3.92 15.53 -0.69
CA ASP A 108 -4.47 14.95 -1.93
C ASP A 108 -3.97 13.53 -2.16
N PHE A 109 -2.68 13.28 -1.86
CA PHE A 109 -2.07 11.95 -1.96
C PHE A 109 -2.68 10.98 -0.94
N GLY A 110 -2.82 11.42 0.31
CA GLY A 110 -3.49 10.64 1.36
C GLY A 110 -4.94 10.32 1.03
N SER A 111 -5.66 11.28 0.45
CA SER A 111 -7.06 11.12 0.00
C SER A 111 -7.18 10.09 -1.12
N LEU A 112 -6.29 10.12 -2.11
CA LEU A 112 -6.22 9.10 -3.16
C LEU A 112 -5.96 7.71 -2.59
N ALA A 113 -4.99 7.58 -1.69
CA ALA A 113 -4.65 6.31 -1.04
C ALA A 113 -5.86 5.74 -0.27
N HIS A 114 -6.58 6.61 0.45
CA HIS A 114 -7.79 6.22 1.19
C HIS A 114 -8.94 5.82 0.24
N GLU A 115 -9.13 6.51 -0.87
CA GLU A 115 -10.14 6.17 -1.88
C GLU A 115 -9.85 4.79 -2.49
N ILE A 116 -8.59 4.50 -2.85
CA ILE A 116 -8.16 3.18 -3.35
C ILE A 116 -8.45 2.08 -2.33
N ALA A 117 -8.05 2.30 -1.07
CA ALA A 117 -8.29 1.35 0.02
C ALA A 117 -9.79 1.12 0.27
N SER A 118 -10.60 2.19 0.19
CA SER A 118 -12.04 2.12 0.38
C SER A 118 -12.74 1.30 -0.71
N ILE A 119 -12.28 1.37 -1.96
CA ILE A 119 -12.79 0.53 -3.05
C ILE A 119 -12.49 -0.94 -2.77
N ALA A 120 -11.25 -1.27 -2.36
CA ALA A 120 -10.88 -2.62 -1.99
C ALA A 120 -11.72 -3.15 -0.82
N MET A 121 -11.95 -2.32 0.22
CA MET A 121 -12.77 -2.66 1.38
C MET A 121 -14.21 -2.95 0.98
N ASN A 122 -14.86 -2.04 0.25
CA ASN A 122 -16.26 -2.14 -0.12
C ASN A 122 -16.55 -3.33 -1.04
N LYS A 123 -15.58 -3.75 -1.85
CA LYS A 123 -15.68 -4.86 -2.79
C LYS A 123 -15.02 -6.15 -2.30
N HIS A 124 -14.43 -6.15 -1.10
CA HIS A 124 -13.67 -7.28 -0.53
C HIS A 124 -12.58 -7.79 -1.47
N ILE A 125 -11.87 -6.87 -2.14
CA ILE A 125 -10.78 -7.22 -3.06
C ILE A 125 -9.52 -7.50 -2.24
N SER A 126 -8.92 -8.67 -2.46
CA SER A 126 -7.69 -9.12 -1.82
C SER A 126 -6.49 -9.17 -2.76
N ASP A 127 -6.72 -9.03 -4.05
CA ASP A 127 -5.69 -9.06 -5.09
C ASP A 127 -5.41 -7.66 -5.66
N LYS A 128 -4.14 -7.29 -5.65
CA LYS A 128 -3.67 -5.97 -6.12
C LYS A 128 -3.98 -5.73 -7.59
N GLU A 129 -3.79 -6.73 -8.44
CA GLU A 129 -4.00 -6.58 -9.88
C GLU A 129 -5.48 -6.39 -10.20
N THR A 130 -6.36 -7.09 -9.49
CA THR A 130 -7.81 -6.88 -9.56
C THR A 130 -8.18 -5.47 -9.12
N LEU A 131 -7.60 -4.98 -8.02
CA LEU A 131 -7.86 -3.62 -7.53
C LEU A 131 -7.42 -2.56 -8.53
N LEU A 132 -6.30 -2.73 -9.20
CA LEU A 132 -5.79 -1.80 -10.21
C LEU A 132 -6.73 -1.62 -11.42
N GLN A 133 -7.61 -2.60 -11.69
CA GLN A 133 -8.62 -2.53 -12.76
C GLN A 133 -9.92 -1.86 -12.32
N GLU A 134 -10.12 -1.62 -11.02
CA GLU A 134 -11.26 -0.87 -10.51
C GLU A 134 -11.20 0.60 -10.91
N HIS A 135 -12.33 1.30 -10.82
CA HIS A 135 -12.48 2.64 -11.40
C HIS A 135 -12.61 3.72 -10.33
N ILE A 136 -11.91 4.84 -10.56
CA ILE A 136 -12.01 6.10 -9.85
C ILE A 136 -12.28 7.21 -10.88
N GLY A 137 -13.42 7.90 -10.78
CA GLY A 137 -13.73 9.02 -11.67
C GLY A 137 -13.80 8.64 -13.16
N GLY A 138 -14.19 7.39 -13.48
CA GLY A 138 -14.37 6.91 -14.85
C GLY A 138 -13.11 6.35 -15.53
N ILE A 139 -11.98 6.32 -14.84
CA ILE A 139 -10.73 5.66 -15.28
C ILE A 139 -10.31 4.60 -14.28
N THR A 140 -9.46 3.66 -14.71
CA THR A 140 -8.96 2.62 -13.79
C THR A 140 -8.04 3.22 -12.72
N ILE A 141 -7.90 2.52 -11.57
CA ILE A 141 -6.95 2.91 -10.53
C ILE A 141 -5.52 2.96 -11.11
N ALA A 142 -5.15 2.01 -11.97
CA ALA A 142 -3.85 2.02 -12.65
C ALA A 142 -3.65 3.32 -13.46
N GLU A 143 -4.65 3.73 -14.25
CA GLU A 143 -4.60 4.98 -15.00
C GLU A 143 -4.57 6.20 -14.07
N LYS A 144 -5.28 6.14 -12.94
CA LYS A 144 -5.29 7.22 -11.93
C LYS A 144 -3.93 7.43 -11.29
N LEU A 145 -3.22 6.35 -10.97
CA LEU A 145 -1.85 6.42 -10.46
C LEU A 145 -0.87 7.02 -11.48
N ILE A 146 -1.02 6.68 -12.77
CA ILE A 146 -0.26 7.30 -13.87
C ILE A 146 -0.58 8.79 -14.00
N GLU A 147 -1.85 9.17 -13.91
CA GLU A 147 -2.28 10.58 -13.91
C GLU A 147 -1.64 11.36 -12.78
N TYR A 148 -1.65 10.80 -11.55
CA TYR A 148 -1.01 11.41 -10.38
C TYR A 148 0.51 11.50 -10.54
N THR A 149 1.16 10.48 -11.10
CA THR A 149 2.59 10.53 -11.44
C THR A 149 2.87 11.67 -12.41
N GLY A 150 2.04 11.87 -13.42
CA GLY A 150 2.16 12.98 -14.36
C GLY A 150 1.92 14.36 -13.72
N LYS A 151 0.97 14.45 -12.78
CA LYS A 151 0.62 15.68 -12.04
C LYS A 151 1.74 16.11 -11.09
N ILE A 152 2.26 15.16 -10.31
CA ILE A 152 3.22 15.40 -9.24
C ILE A 152 4.65 15.39 -9.75
N GLY A 153 4.93 14.54 -10.75
CA GLY A 153 6.28 14.34 -11.30
C GLY A 153 7.11 13.33 -10.50
N GLU A 154 6.51 12.56 -9.59
CA GLU A 154 7.13 11.47 -8.85
C GLU A 154 6.43 10.15 -9.19
N LYS A 155 7.14 9.02 -9.06
CA LYS A 155 6.54 7.70 -9.16
C LYS A 155 5.53 7.50 -8.05
N ILE A 156 4.28 7.25 -8.43
CA ILE A 156 3.19 6.90 -7.52
C ILE A 156 2.72 5.49 -7.86
N SER A 157 2.63 4.61 -6.87
CA SER A 157 2.21 3.23 -7.10
C SER A 157 1.46 2.64 -5.90
N LEU A 158 0.52 1.75 -6.17
CA LEU A 158 0.01 0.80 -5.18
C LEU A 158 1.04 -0.33 -5.11
N ASN A 159 1.83 -0.37 -4.01
CA ASN A 159 2.91 -1.33 -3.86
C ASN A 159 2.41 -2.68 -3.36
N ARG A 160 1.64 -2.66 -2.26
CA ARG A 160 1.08 -3.86 -1.63
C ARG A 160 -0.40 -3.66 -1.28
N LEU A 161 -1.16 -4.73 -1.42
CA LEU A 161 -2.49 -4.90 -0.83
C LEU A 161 -2.42 -6.21 -0.04
N VAL A 162 -2.67 -6.14 1.26
CA VAL A 162 -2.65 -7.31 2.16
C VAL A 162 -3.97 -7.36 2.90
N THR A 163 -4.58 -8.52 2.97
CA THR A 163 -5.87 -8.71 3.64
C THR A 163 -5.78 -9.81 4.68
N VAL A 164 -6.61 -9.68 5.71
CA VAL A 164 -6.76 -10.68 6.78
C VAL A 164 -8.25 -10.86 7.06
N THR A 165 -8.66 -12.11 7.31
CA THR A 165 -10.03 -12.46 7.71
C THR A 165 -10.01 -13.16 9.06
N GLY A 166 -11.06 -12.97 9.87
CA GLY A 166 -11.17 -13.59 11.18
C GLY A 166 -12.55 -13.35 11.81
N GLU A 167 -12.76 -13.86 13.00
CA GLU A 167 -13.99 -13.60 13.78
C GLU A 167 -13.98 -12.18 14.36
N GLY A 168 -12.78 -11.63 14.63
CA GLY A 168 -12.55 -10.24 15.01
C GLY A 168 -11.26 -9.75 14.40
N VAL A 169 -11.31 -8.77 13.50
CA VAL A 169 -10.14 -8.16 12.87
C VAL A 169 -9.93 -6.75 13.40
N VAL A 170 -8.72 -6.48 13.85
CA VAL A 170 -8.31 -5.18 14.39
C VAL A 170 -7.19 -4.62 13.55
N SER A 171 -7.25 -3.33 13.22
CA SER A 171 -6.21 -2.61 12.50
C SER A 171 -5.51 -1.59 13.37
N TYR A 172 -4.25 -1.34 13.06
CA TYR A 172 -3.43 -0.31 13.67
C TYR A 172 -2.54 0.34 12.63
N VAL A 173 -2.46 1.67 12.64
CA VAL A 173 -1.49 2.45 11.87
C VAL A 173 -0.65 3.25 12.83
N HIS A 174 0.67 3.17 12.67
CA HIS A 174 1.59 3.97 13.50
C HIS A 174 1.52 5.46 13.10
N SER A 175 1.86 6.34 14.04
CA SER A 175 1.67 7.80 13.94
C SER A 175 2.27 8.48 12.68
N ASN A 176 3.27 7.85 12.06
CA ASN A 176 3.88 8.34 10.82
C ASN A 176 3.22 7.83 9.53
N ASN A 177 2.15 7.02 9.63
CA ASN A 177 1.44 6.38 8.52
C ASN A 177 2.33 5.47 7.63
N LYS A 178 3.52 5.08 8.09
CA LYS A 178 4.46 4.24 7.34
C LYS A 178 4.48 2.77 7.80
N LEU A 179 3.74 2.45 8.84
CA LEU A 179 3.63 1.10 9.39
C LEU A 179 2.17 0.82 9.72
N GLY A 180 1.66 -0.26 9.17
CA GLY A 180 0.32 -0.77 9.40
C GLY A 180 0.34 -2.23 9.86
N VAL A 181 -0.60 -2.58 10.71
CA VAL A 181 -0.79 -3.94 11.23
C VAL A 181 -2.25 -4.32 11.19
N LEU A 182 -2.54 -5.56 10.82
CA LEU A 182 -3.82 -6.24 11.00
C LEU A 182 -3.63 -7.43 11.92
N VAL A 183 -4.60 -7.65 12.79
CA VAL A 183 -4.64 -8.81 13.69
C VAL A 183 -6.01 -9.48 13.54
N ALA A 184 -6.00 -10.77 13.21
CA ALA A 184 -7.21 -11.59 13.25
C ALA A 184 -7.27 -12.40 14.55
N LEU A 185 -8.34 -12.23 15.29
CA LEU A 185 -8.63 -12.93 16.53
C LEU A 185 -9.65 -14.05 16.28
N ASN A 186 -9.70 -15.02 17.19
CA ASN A 186 -10.65 -16.14 17.18
C ASN A 186 -11.96 -15.84 17.92
N HIS A 187 -12.23 -14.59 18.25
CA HIS A 187 -13.47 -14.13 18.88
C HIS A 187 -13.94 -12.86 18.18
N GLY A 188 -15.27 -12.72 18.09
CA GLY A 188 -15.90 -11.51 17.58
C GLY A 188 -15.65 -10.28 18.46
N ASN A 189 -15.82 -9.09 17.91
CA ASN A 189 -15.50 -7.83 18.56
C ASN A 189 -16.48 -7.50 19.70
N SER A 190 -16.00 -7.68 20.95
CA SER A 190 -16.45 -6.86 22.08
C SER A 190 -15.44 -5.71 22.30
N ALA A 191 -15.82 -4.69 23.07
CA ALA A 191 -14.93 -3.57 23.38
C ALA A 191 -13.59 -4.03 24.00
N ASP A 192 -13.63 -5.04 24.89
CA ASP A 192 -12.42 -5.57 25.53
C ASP A 192 -11.55 -6.37 24.56
N VAL A 193 -12.15 -7.15 23.66
CA VAL A 193 -11.46 -7.91 22.61
C VAL A 193 -10.81 -6.94 21.60
N GLU A 194 -11.52 -5.88 21.21
CA GLU A 194 -10.97 -4.84 20.33
C GLU A 194 -9.77 -4.12 20.98
N ALA A 195 -9.90 -3.76 22.27
CA ALA A 195 -8.80 -3.12 23.01
C ALA A 195 -7.57 -4.04 23.09
N ALA A 196 -7.77 -5.33 23.40
CA ALA A 196 -6.70 -6.32 23.43
C ALA A 196 -6.07 -6.52 22.03
N GLY A 197 -6.88 -6.55 20.98
CA GLY A 197 -6.41 -6.62 19.59
C GLY A 197 -5.55 -5.42 19.20
N LYS A 198 -5.90 -4.21 19.65
CA LYS A 198 -5.07 -3.00 19.45
C LYS A 198 -3.74 -3.09 20.20
N ASP A 199 -3.73 -3.63 21.40
CA ASP A 199 -2.52 -3.86 22.17
C ASP A 199 -1.59 -4.86 21.47
N VAL A 200 -2.17 -5.95 20.95
CA VAL A 200 -1.43 -6.93 20.14
C VAL A 200 -0.90 -6.30 18.83
N ALA A 201 -1.69 -5.47 18.17
CA ALA A 201 -1.24 -4.79 16.96
C ALA A 201 -0.06 -3.84 17.23
N MET A 202 -0.07 -3.12 18.36
CA MET A 202 1.07 -2.31 18.81
C MET A 202 2.29 -3.16 19.16
N GLN A 203 2.10 -4.32 19.79
CA GLN A 203 3.16 -5.30 20.04
C GLN A 203 3.83 -5.75 18.73
N ILE A 204 3.02 -6.15 17.74
CA ILE A 204 3.51 -6.57 16.42
C ILE A 204 4.26 -5.44 15.72
N ALA A 205 3.73 -4.21 15.79
CA ALA A 205 4.38 -3.03 15.23
C ALA A 205 5.79 -2.83 15.79
N ALA A 206 5.93 -2.96 17.12
CA ALA A 206 7.17 -2.71 17.84
C ALA A 206 8.17 -3.87 17.75
N MET A 207 7.69 -5.11 17.93
CA MET A 207 8.55 -6.29 18.12
C MET A 207 8.74 -7.11 16.84
N ASN A 208 7.98 -6.86 15.78
CA ASN A 208 8.09 -7.50 14.47
C ASN A 208 8.22 -9.05 14.55
N PRO A 209 7.28 -9.77 15.19
CA PRO A 209 7.36 -11.22 15.30
C PRO A 209 7.33 -11.88 13.91
N VAL A 210 8.00 -13.02 13.79
CA VAL A 210 8.10 -13.78 12.53
C VAL A 210 6.92 -14.74 12.33
N ALA A 211 6.22 -15.10 13.42
CA ALA A 211 5.10 -16.03 13.41
C ALA A 211 4.18 -15.76 14.60
N VAL A 212 2.96 -16.31 14.55
CA VAL A 212 2.00 -16.23 15.68
C VAL A 212 2.51 -17.06 16.85
N ASP A 213 2.86 -18.32 16.62
CA ASP A 213 3.39 -19.21 17.65
C ASP A 213 4.56 -20.03 17.11
N LYS A 214 5.19 -20.81 17.99
CA LYS A 214 6.35 -21.68 17.69
C LYS A 214 6.07 -22.64 16.53
N GLY A 215 4.85 -23.20 16.48
CA GLY A 215 4.43 -24.14 15.44
C GLY A 215 4.27 -23.52 14.05
N ASP A 216 4.19 -22.19 13.96
CA ASP A 216 4.00 -21.44 12.71
C ASP A 216 5.31 -20.92 12.12
N VAL A 217 6.44 -21.15 12.82
CA VAL A 217 7.76 -20.73 12.32
C VAL A 217 8.19 -21.65 11.18
N ASP A 218 8.62 -21.04 10.07
CA ASP A 218 9.11 -21.78 8.90
C ASP A 218 10.26 -22.75 9.31
N PRO A 219 10.19 -24.06 8.94
CA PRO A 219 11.22 -25.03 9.26
C PRO A 219 12.64 -24.60 8.86
N SER A 220 12.78 -23.88 7.75
CA SER A 220 14.08 -23.39 7.28
C SER A 220 14.68 -22.34 8.22
N VAL A 221 13.84 -21.55 8.87
CA VAL A 221 14.25 -20.58 9.90
C VAL A 221 14.72 -21.34 11.14
N ILE A 222 13.96 -22.36 11.57
CA ILE A 222 14.35 -23.20 12.74
C ILE A 222 15.69 -23.87 12.51
N GLU A 223 15.89 -24.51 11.36
CA GLU A 223 17.16 -25.15 11.00
C GLU A 223 18.33 -24.16 11.04
N ARG A 224 18.12 -22.97 10.47
CA ARG A 224 19.13 -21.90 10.47
C ARG A 224 19.48 -21.44 11.88
N GLU A 225 18.49 -21.22 12.75
CA GLU A 225 18.71 -20.80 14.13
C GLU A 225 19.46 -21.88 14.96
N ILE A 226 19.17 -23.17 14.70
CA ILE A 226 19.91 -24.27 15.31
C ILE A 226 21.40 -24.25 14.89
N GLU A 227 21.67 -24.11 13.59
CA GLU A 227 23.06 -24.08 13.11
C GLU A 227 23.82 -22.85 13.62
N ILE A 228 23.19 -21.67 13.61
CA ILE A 228 23.76 -20.47 14.24
C ILE A 228 24.06 -20.72 15.72
N GLY A 229 23.14 -21.36 16.45
CA GLY A 229 23.31 -21.69 17.84
C GLY A 229 24.49 -22.64 18.09
N LYS A 230 24.68 -23.64 17.23
CA LYS A 230 25.81 -24.58 17.28
C LYS A 230 27.15 -23.87 17.03
N ASP A 231 27.19 -23.06 15.97
CA ASP A 231 28.40 -22.32 15.60
C ASP A 231 28.83 -21.33 16.68
N GLN A 232 27.89 -20.61 17.25
CA GLN A 232 28.17 -19.74 18.39
C GLN A 232 28.72 -20.50 19.61
N ALA A 233 28.13 -21.67 19.93
CA ALA A 233 28.62 -22.50 21.04
C ALA A 233 30.06 -23.00 20.81
N ARG A 234 30.40 -23.39 19.57
CA ARG A 234 31.76 -23.79 19.18
C ARG A 234 32.74 -22.62 19.27
N GLN A 235 32.34 -21.42 18.77
CA GLN A 235 33.15 -20.21 18.88
C GLN A 235 33.41 -19.79 20.34
N GLU A 236 32.44 -20.05 21.22
CA GLU A 236 32.58 -19.85 22.68
C GLU A 236 33.46 -20.93 23.36
N GLY A 237 34.01 -21.88 22.59
CA GLY A 237 34.88 -22.97 23.12
C GLY A 237 34.13 -24.03 23.94
N LYS A 238 32.81 -24.19 23.72
CA LYS A 238 32.02 -25.19 24.43
C LYS A 238 32.37 -26.60 23.94
N PRO A 239 32.43 -27.62 24.83
CA PRO A 239 32.63 -29.01 24.43
C PRO A 239 31.55 -29.48 23.45
N GLU A 240 31.93 -30.21 22.40
CA GLU A 240 31.01 -30.70 21.38
C GLU A 240 29.81 -31.48 21.95
N ALA A 241 30.03 -32.23 23.05
CA ALA A 241 28.99 -33.00 23.73
C ALA A 241 27.80 -32.16 24.26
N ILE A 242 27.96 -30.84 24.42
CA ILE A 242 26.87 -29.93 24.88
C ILE A 242 26.46 -28.92 23.86
N VAL A 243 27.09 -28.87 22.68
CA VAL A 243 26.78 -27.90 21.61
C VAL A 243 25.30 -27.97 21.18
N GLU A 244 24.80 -29.18 20.94
CA GLU A 244 23.37 -29.41 20.60
C GLU A 244 22.42 -28.87 21.67
N LYS A 245 22.69 -29.17 22.94
CA LYS A 245 21.86 -28.71 24.07
C LYS A 245 21.88 -27.19 24.19
N ILE A 246 23.01 -26.54 23.93
CA ILE A 246 23.13 -25.09 23.93
C ILE A 246 22.33 -24.49 22.76
N ALA A 247 22.44 -25.07 21.54
CA ALA A 247 21.70 -24.64 20.38
C ALA A 247 20.18 -24.71 20.59
N MET A 248 19.68 -25.80 21.20
CA MET A 248 18.26 -25.92 21.57
C MET A 248 17.84 -24.91 22.64
N GLY A 249 18.72 -24.56 23.58
CA GLY A 249 18.47 -23.46 24.53
C GLY A 249 18.33 -22.10 23.82
N LYS A 250 19.21 -21.82 22.84
CA LYS A 250 19.16 -20.60 22.02
C LYS A 250 17.92 -20.57 21.15
N LEU A 251 17.50 -21.69 20.54
CA LEU A 251 16.24 -21.79 19.78
C LEU A 251 15.03 -21.49 20.67
N ASN A 252 15.00 -22.00 21.92
CA ASN A 252 13.91 -21.65 22.83
C ASN A 252 13.86 -20.15 23.15
N LYS A 253 15.00 -19.50 23.26
CA LYS A 253 15.12 -18.05 23.43
C LYS A 253 14.61 -17.33 22.17
N PHE A 254 15.01 -17.81 20.98
CA PHE A 254 14.50 -17.29 19.70
C PHE A 254 12.97 -17.33 19.65
N TYR A 255 12.32 -18.43 20.02
CA TYR A 255 10.87 -18.52 20.06
C TYR A 255 10.23 -17.49 21.02
N GLN A 256 10.82 -17.30 22.20
CA GLN A 256 10.34 -16.32 23.17
C GLN A 256 10.41 -14.88 22.64
N ASP A 257 11.47 -14.57 21.89
CA ASP A 257 11.71 -13.22 21.41
C ASP A 257 11.01 -12.94 20.09
N ASN A 258 10.79 -13.97 19.23
CA ASN A 258 10.37 -13.78 17.83
C ASN A 258 9.02 -14.39 17.47
N THR A 259 8.33 -15.10 18.38
CA THR A 259 6.94 -15.53 18.11
C THR A 259 5.95 -14.77 18.98
N LEU A 260 4.90 -14.22 18.36
CA LEU A 260 4.01 -13.24 18.95
C LEU A 260 3.46 -13.68 20.31
N LEU A 261 2.85 -14.87 20.39
CA LEU A 261 2.20 -15.34 21.61
C LEU A 261 3.17 -15.59 22.78
N ASN A 262 4.44 -15.82 22.48
CA ASN A 262 5.49 -16.09 23.47
C ASN A 262 6.26 -14.83 23.90
N GLN A 263 6.15 -13.72 23.14
CA GLN A 263 6.80 -12.46 23.51
C GLN A 263 6.26 -11.91 24.83
N ALA A 264 7.16 -11.37 25.66
CA ALA A 264 6.75 -10.56 26.80
C ALA A 264 5.94 -9.35 26.32
N PHE A 265 4.82 -9.05 26.97
CA PHE A 265 3.95 -7.94 26.60
C PHE A 265 4.64 -6.60 26.88
N VAL A 266 4.79 -5.74 25.88
CA VAL A 266 5.55 -4.47 26.00
C VAL A 266 4.99 -3.51 27.04
N LYS A 267 3.68 -3.58 27.36
CA LYS A 267 3.05 -2.73 28.36
C LYS A 267 3.11 -3.33 29.78
N ASP A 268 3.27 -4.67 29.88
CA ASP A 268 3.40 -5.41 31.14
C ASP A 268 4.25 -6.65 30.90
N ASN A 269 5.56 -6.55 31.09
CA ASN A 269 6.51 -7.64 30.82
C ASN A 269 6.44 -8.81 31.85
N SER A 270 5.55 -8.73 32.83
CA SER A 270 5.28 -9.85 33.77
C SER A 270 4.45 -10.97 33.12
N VAL A 271 3.82 -10.73 31.98
CA VAL A 271 3.03 -11.69 31.22
C VAL A 271 3.45 -11.68 29.74
N ASN A 272 3.21 -12.81 29.07
CA ASN A 272 3.32 -12.86 27.61
C ASN A 272 1.99 -12.54 26.93
N ILE A 273 2.01 -12.41 25.59
CA ILE A 273 0.81 -12.06 24.81
C ILE A 273 -0.29 -13.11 24.97
N ALA A 274 0.03 -14.41 24.97
CA ALA A 274 -0.96 -15.47 25.19
C ALA A 274 -1.66 -15.34 26.56
N GLN A 275 -0.91 -15.06 27.61
CA GLN A 275 -1.45 -14.86 28.95
C GLN A 275 -2.28 -13.59 29.06
N MET A 276 -1.86 -12.51 28.39
CA MET A 276 -2.62 -11.27 28.35
C MET A 276 -3.97 -11.47 27.68
N LEU A 277 -4.00 -12.16 26.54
CA LEU A 277 -5.25 -12.46 25.81
C LEU A 277 -6.19 -13.37 26.61
N ASP A 278 -5.69 -14.45 27.23
CA ASP A 278 -6.50 -15.38 28.04
C ASP A 278 -7.12 -14.70 29.28
N LYS A 279 -6.50 -13.63 29.81
CA LYS A 279 -7.07 -12.80 30.88
C LYS A 279 -8.25 -11.96 30.40
N VAL A 280 -8.28 -11.54 29.14
CA VAL A 280 -9.37 -10.74 28.57
C VAL A 280 -10.59 -11.62 28.28
N ALA A 281 -10.37 -12.75 27.63
CA ALA A 281 -11.39 -13.75 27.40
C ALA A 281 -10.73 -15.13 27.34
N LYS A 282 -11.33 -16.11 28.01
CA LYS A 282 -10.81 -17.47 28.06
C LYS A 282 -10.66 -18.08 26.67
N GLY A 283 -9.44 -18.47 26.29
CA GLY A 283 -9.16 -19.04 24.99
C GLY A 283 -9.04 -18.02 23.85
N LEU A 284 -9.07 -16.72 24.14
CA LEU A 284 -8.79 -15.68 23.14
C LEU A 284 -7.36 -15.80 22.63
N THR A 285 -7.19 -15.83 21.31
CA THR A 285 -5.89 -15.93 20.68
C THR A 285 -5.85 -15.25 19.31
N VAL A 286 -4.65 -15.01 18.80
CA VAL A 286 -4.42 -14.55 17.44
C VAL A 286 -4.43 -15.74 16.48
N LYS A 287 -5.18 -15.63 15.38
CA LYS A 287 -5.19 -16.61 14.27
C LYS A 287 -4.14 -16.28 13.22
N SER A 288 -4.04 -15.02 12.88
CA SER A 288 -3.05 -14.51 11.92
C SER A 288 -2.85 -13.02 12.12
N PHE A 289 -1.77 -12.51 11.58
CA PHE A 289 -1.53 -11.07 11.50
C PHE A 289 -0.84 -10.72 10.18
N ALA A 290 -0.93 -9.46 9.82
CA ALA A 290 -0.14 -8.87 8.75
C ALA A 290 0.53 -7.59 9.25
N ARG A 291 1.80 -7.40 8.90
CA ARG A 291 2.56 -6.18 9.16
C ARG A 291 3.18 -5.69 7.87
N VAL A 292 2.89 -4.45 7.52
CA VAL A 292 3.45 -3.77 6.35
C VAL A 292 4.17 -2.52 6.83
N ALA A 293 5.41 -2.35 6.41
CA ALA A 293 6.19 -1.15 6.67
C ALA A 293 6.79 -0.65 5.35
N ILE A 294 6.70 0.66 5.09
CA ILE A 294 7.28 1.31 3.91
C ILE A 294 8.80 1.33 4.07
N GLY A 295 9.52 0.92 3.02
CA GLY A 295 10.98 0.89 3.02
C GLY A 295 11.61 -0.26 3.80
N ALA A 296 10.83 -1.30 4.17
CA ALA A 296 11.28 -2.50 4.87
C ALA A 296 11.20 -3.74 3.99
#